data_cf50ee6d59243b876eb47d82c4ab28bb
#
_entry.id   cf50ee6d59243b876eb47d82c4ab28bb
#
_cell.length_a   1.000
_cell.length_b   1.000
_cell.length_c   1.000
_cell.angle_alpha   90.00
_cell.angle_beta   90.00
_cell.angle_gamma   90.00
#
_symmetry.space_group_name_H-M   'P 1'
#
loop_
_entity.id
_entity.type
_entity.pdbx_description
1 polymer ?
#
loop_
_entity_poly.entity_id
_entity_poly.type
_entity_poly.pdbx_seq_one_letter_code
_entity_poly.pdbx_strand_id
1 'polypeptide(L)'
;MLKLSKEDIINLLPHREPMLLIDELSEIDKLSSATAIVKVRKDSFFVQGHFPQNPVMPGVLIVESFGQAAAALTAHGLDKSTYENKLVFLMGVEKARFRNPVIPDCKLILKIEAIRSHGRVWKYKGEAFVDDKKMADAIWSATIVDRK
;
A
#
# COMPACT_ATOMS: atom_id res chain seq x y z
N MET A 1 -11.69 -0.56 17.68
CA MET A 1 -10.46 -0.61 16.91
C MET A 1 -10.45 0.52 15.87
N LEU A 2 -9.37 1.25 15.76
CA LEU A 2 -9.27 2.38 14.85
C LEU A 2 -9.28 1.92 13.40
N LYS A 3 -10.12 2.57 12.60
CA LYS A 3 -10.23 2.32 11.17
C LYS A 3 -10.15 3.65 10.43
N LEU A 4 -9.23 3.76 9.50
CA LEU A 4 -9.07 4.95 8.68
C LEU A 4 -9.78 4.75 7.35
N SER A 5 -10.61 5.73 6.98
CA SER A 5 -11.29 5.76 5.69
C SER A 5 -10.35 6.29 4.61
N LYS A 6 -10.80 6.25 3.36
CA LYS A 6 -10.04 6.83 2.25
C LYS A 6 -9.78 8.32 2.48
N GLU A 7 -10.74 9.05 3.05
CA GLU A 7 -10.57 10.46 3.35
C GLU A 7 -9.46 10.69 4.38
N ASP A 8 -9.41 9.85 5.41
CA ASP A 8 -8.34 9.90 6.41
C ASP A 8 -6.98 9.64 5.77
N ILE A 9 -6.92 8.67 4.86
CA ILE A 9 -5.70 8.30 4.15
C ILE A 9 -5.21 9.44 3.27
N ILE A 10 -6.12 10.15 2.60
CA ILE A 10 -5.78 11.32 1.78
C ILE A 10 -5.05 12.39 2.60
N ASN A 11 -5.43 12.54 3.87
CA ASN A 11 -4.79 13.50 4.77
C ASN A 11 -3.39 13.07 5.22
N LEU A 12 -3.08 11.79 5.10
CA LEU A 12 -1.77 11.25 5.49
C LEU A 12 -0.80 11.15 4.32
N LEU A 13 -1.31 10.92 3.11
CA LEU A 13 -0.49 10.63 1.93
C LEU A 13 -0.51 11.75 0.92
N PRO A 14 0.58 11.94 0.16
CA PRO A 14 0.58 12.88 -0.98
C PRO A 14 -0.13 12.32 -2.21
N HIS A 15 -0.37 11.02 -2.25
CA HIS A 15 -1.00 10.33 -3.38
C HIS A 15 -2.43 10.81 -3.62
N ARG A 16 -2.84 10.87 -4.89
CA ARG A 16 -4.22 11.25 -5.28
C ARG A 16 -4.71 10.33 -6.39
N GLU A 17 -6.03 10.33 -6.59
CA GLU A 17 -6.61 9.58 -7.69
C GLU A 17 -5.97 9.99 -9.02
N PRO A 18 -5.72 9.09 -9.97
CA PRO A 18 -6.08 7.67 -9.92
C PRO A 18 -5.02 6.78 -9.27
N MET A 19 -3.89 7.35 -8.80
CA MET A 19 -2.80 6.56 -8.22
C MET A 19 -2.99 6.21 -6.74
N LEU A 20 -3.97 6.77 -6.07
CA LEU A 20 -4.27 6.38 -4.69
C LEU A 20 -5.05 5.05 -4.73
N LEU A 21 -4.40 3.99 -4.31
CA LEU A 21 -4.94 2.63 -4.47
C LEU A 21 -5.61 2.06 -3.22
N ILE A 22 -5.14 2.42 -2.03
CA ILE A 22 -5.70 1.84 -0.80
C ILE A 22 -6.98 2.57 -0.38
N ASP A 23 -7.97 1.79 0.03
CA ASP A 23 -9.30 2.31 0.39
C ASP A 23 -9.53 2.38 1.90
N GLU A 24 -8.85 1.54 2.68
CA GLU A 24 -8.98 1.53 4.14
C GLU A 24 -7.67 1.09 4.78
N LEU A 25 -7.45 1.54 6.02
CA LEU A 25 -6.35 1.09 6.87
C LEU A 25 -6.93 0.80 8.25
N SER A 26 -6.64 -0.38 8.81
CA SER A 26 -7.17 -0.81 10.10
C SER A 26 -6.17 -1.69 10.82
N GLU A 27 -6.55 -2.19 12.00
CA GLU A 27 -5.70 -3.06 12.82
C GLU A 27 -4.32 -2.46 13.03
N ILE A 28 -4.29 -1.15 13.30
CA ILE A 28 -3.05 -0.39 13.37
C ILE A 28 -2.35 -0.61 14.71
N ASP A 29 -1.13 -1.15 14.64
CA ASP A 29 -0.19 -1.17 15.76
C ASP A 29 0.85 -0.12 15.42
N LYS A 30 0.82 0.98 16.17
CA LYS A 30 1.53 2.22 15.84
C LYS A 30 2.97 1.97 15.37
N LEU A 31 3.28 2.46 14.17
CA LEU A 31 4.60 2.35 13.51
C LEU A 31 5.07 0.91 13.25
N SER A 32 4.29 -0.10 13.62
CA SER A 32 4.70 -1.49 13.53
C SER A 32 3.98 -2.28 12.46
N SER A 33 2.65 -2.25 12.45
CA SER A 33 1.88 -3.05 11.50
C SER A 33 0.48 -2.48 11.27
N ALA A 34 -0.12 -2.88 10.17
CA ALA A 34 -1.49 -2.50 9.85
C ALA A 34 -2.03 -3.42 8.76
N THR A 35 -3.35 -3.37 8.58
CA THR A 35 -4.04 -4.06 7.51
C THR A 35 -4.71 -3.02 6.62
N ALA A 36 -4.49 -3.13 5.31
CA ALA A 36 -5.10 -2.23 4.33
C ALA A 36 -6.02 -3.02 3.42
N ILE A 37 -6.97 -2.33 2.81
CA ILE A 37 -7.87 -2.92 1.82
C ILE A 37 -7.78 -2.14 0.52
N VAL A 38 -7.63 -2.86 -0.58
CA VAL A 38 -7.73 -2.33 -1.94
C VAL A 38 -8.95 -2.98 -2.58
N LYS A 39 -9.92 -2.17 -2.98
CA LYS A 39 -11.09 -2.67 -3.71
C LYS A 39 -10.73 -2.77 -5.18
N VAL A 40 -10.56 -3.98 -5.67
CA VAL A 40 -10.21 -4.24 -7.06
C VAL A 40 -11.49 -4.45 -7.84
N ARG A 41 -11.80 -3.52 -8.75
CA ARG A 41 -13.03 -3.53 -9.52
C ARG A 41 -12.74 -3.68 -11.00
N LYS A 42 -13.72 -4.17 -11.76
CA LYS A 42 -13.59 -4.29 -13.22
C LYS A 42 -13.38 -2.95 -13.89
N ASP A 43 -13.91 -1.87 -13.29
CA ASP A 43 -13.76 -0.51 -13.82
C ASP A 43 -12.54 0.23 -13.22
N SER A 44 -11.74 -0.43 -12.39
CA SER A 44 -10.51 0.17 -11.88
C SER A 44 -9.59 0.48 -13.05
N PHE A 45 -8.98 1.68 -13.04
CA PHE A 45 -8.15 2.11 -14.16
C PHE A 45 -7.02 1.12 -14.47
N PHE A 46 -6.50 0.47 -13.43
CA PHE A 46 -5.33 -0.37 -13.55
C PHE A 46 -5.62 -1.77 -14.13
N VAL A 47 -6.88 -2.13 -14.32
CA VAL A 47 -7.23 -3.45 -14.89
C VAL A 47 -7.81 -3.40 -16.28
N GLN A 48 -8.33 -2.24 -16.72
CA GLN A 48 -9.03 -2.11 -18.00
C GLN A 48 -8.21 -2.52 -19.20
N GLY A 49 -6.92 -2.18 -19.20
CA GLY A 49 -6.00 -2.57 -20.27
C GLY A 49 -5.13 -3.78 -19.94
N HIS A 50 -5.37 -4.40 -18.80
CA HIS A 50 -4.49 -5.47 -18.29
C HIS A 50 -5.31 -6.66 -17.81
N PHE A 51 -5.98 -7.38 -18.65
CA PHE A 51 -6.05 -7.29 -20.10
C PHE A 51 -7.51 -7.19 -20.51
N PRO A 52 -7.86 -6.65 -21.68
CA PRO A 52 -9.25 -6.29 -22.02
C PRO A 52 -10.30 -7.36 -21.77
N GLN A 53 -10.00 -8.64 -22.05
CA GLN A 53 -10.96 -9.73 -21.82
C GLN A 53 -10.59 -10.63 -20.65
N ASN A 54 -9.47 -10.36 -20.02
CA ASN A 54 -8.96 -11.14 -18.88
C ASN A 54 -8.34 -10.19 -17.87
N PRO A 55 -9.18 -9.44 -17.14
CA PRO A 55 -8.67 -8.40 -16.23
C PRO A 55 -7.92 -8.99 -15.04
N VAL A 56 -6.73 -8.48 -14.80
CA VAL A 56 -5.87 -8.87 -13.68
C VAL A 56 -5.21 -7.61 -13.16
N MET A 57 -5.18 -7.43 -11.85
CA MET A 57 -4.45 -6.30 -11.26
C MET A 57 -2.95 -6.48 -11.54
N PRO A 58 -2.30 -5.46 -12.14
CA PRO A 58 -0.85 -5.55 -12.38
C PRO A 58 -0.06 -5.77 -11.09
N GLY A 59 0.89 -6.71 -11.12
CA GLY A 59 1.71 -7.01 -9.95
C GLY A 59 2.47 -5.80 -9.44
N VAL A 60 2.97 -4.94 -10.33
CA VAL A 60 3.69 -3.72 -9.93
C VAL A 60 2.80 -2.77 -9.12
N LEU A 61 1.48 -2.78 -9.37
CA LEU A 61 0.56 -1.95 -8.61
C LEU A 61 0.17 -2.60 -7.28
N ILE A 62 0.32 -3.90 -7.14
CA ILE A 62 0.20 -4.55 -5.83
C ILE A 62 1.36 -4.06 -4.96
N VAL A 63 2.57 -4.00 -5.50
CA VAL A 63 3.74 -3.46 -4.79
C VAL A 63 3.53 -1.99 -4.44
N GLU A 64 2.99 -1.20 -5.38
CA GLU A 64 2.67 0.21 -5.09
C GLU A 64 1.65 0.32 -3.95
N SER A 65 0.64 -0.54 -3.95
CA SER A 65 -0.37 -0.58 -2.87
C SER A 65 0.26 -0.90 -1.52
N PHE A 66 1.20 -1.85 -1.48
CA PHE A 66 1.98 -2.15 -0.28
C PHE A 66 2.70 -0.89 0.22
N GLY A 67 3.35 -0.18 -0.69
CA GLY A 67 4.08 1.04 -0.35
C GLY A 67 3.17 2.12 0.21
N GLN A 68 1.99 2.29 -0.36
CA GLN A 68 1.01 3.27 0.13
C GLN A 68 0.50 2.89 1.52
N ALA A 69 0.19 1.62 1.74
CA ALA A 69 -0.25 1.16 3.05
C ALA A 69 0.82 1.39 4.11
N ALA A 70 2.08 1.09 3.77
CA ALA A 70 3.21 1.29 4.67
C ALA A 70 3.42 2.78 4.96
N ALA A 71 3.29 3.63 3.94
CA ALA A 71 3.43 5.08 4.10
C ALA A 71 2.33 5.63 5.02
N ALA A 72 1.09 5.15 4.85
CA ALA A 72 -0.01 5.57 5.69
C ALA A 72 0.19 5.13 7.15
N LEU A 73 0.65 3.90 7.36
CA LEU A 73 0.97 3.39 8.70
C LEU A 73 2.02 4.29 9.37
N THR A 74 3.07 4.61 8.64
CA THR A 74 4.17 5.41 9.17
C THR A 74 3.73 6.84 9.46
N ALA A 75 3.04 7.49 8.53
CA ALA A 75 2.54 8.85 8.72
C ALA A 75 1.58 8.94 9.90
N HIS A 76 0.70 7.94 10.04
CA HIS A 76 -0.26 7.90 11.15
C HIS A 76 0.45 7.84 12.50
N GLY A 77 1.60 7.21 12.57
CA GLY A 77 2.38 7.07 13.81
C GLY A 77 3.33 8.23 14.10
N LEU A 78 3.50 9.17 13.17
CA LEU A 78 4.39 10.31 13.33
C LEU A 78 3.59 11.59 13.57
N ASP A 79 4.26 12.61 14.12
CA ASP A 79 3.65 13.92 14.26
C ASP A 79 3.39 14.53 12.88
N LYS A 80 2.30 15.27 12.76
CA LYS A 80 1.93 15.93 11.51
C LYS A 80 3.08 16.78 10.94
N SER A 81 3.81 17.48 11.80
CA SER A 81 4.97 18.27 11.37
C SER A 81 6.07 17.45 10.73
N THR A 82 6.13 16.15 11.04
CA THR A 82 7.14 15.24 10.48
C THR A 82 6.79 14.76 9.08
N TYR A 83 5.50 14.51 8.79
CA TYR A 83 5.11 13.96 7.47
C TYR A 83 4.47 15.00 6.54
N GLU A 84 4.01 16.13 7.07
CA GLU A 84 3.44 17.21 6.28
C GLU A 84 4.50 17.76 5.32
N ASN A 85 4.10 17.99 4.06
CA ASN A 85 5.01 18.46 3.01
C ASN A 85 6.15 17.49 2.70
N LYS A 86 5.95 16.21 2.96
CA LYS A 86 6.90 15.16 2.62
C LYS A 86 6.39 14.36 1.42
N LEU A 87 7.31 13.76 0.70
CA LEU A 87 7.01 12.79 -0.35
C LEU A 87 7.62 11.46 0.06
N VAL A 88 7.02 10.39 -0.43
CA VAL A 88 7.50 9.03 -0.17
C VAL A 88 7.92 8.41 -1.50
N PHE A 89 9.18 7.99 -1.58
CA PHE A 89 9.71 7.33 -2.77
C PHE A 89 10.09 5.90 -2.46
N LEU A 90 9.67 5.01 -3.34
CA LEU A 90 10.13 3.62 -3.29
C LEU A 90 11.61 3.60 -3.66
N MET A 91 12.45 3.04 -2.77
CA MET A 91 13.89 2.97 -3.01
C MET A 91 14.32 1.69 -3.69
N GLY A 92 13.74 0.59 -3.25
CA GLY A 92 14.12 -0.69 -3.79
C GLY A 92 13.17 -1.79 -3.33
N VAL A 93 13.10 -2.82 -4.13
CA VAL A 93 12.33 -4.03 -3.82
C VAL A 93 13.34 -5.16 -3.78
N GLU A 94 13.55 -5.73 -2.59
CA GLU A 94 14.50 -6.83 -2.44
C GLU A 94 13.92 -8.13 -2.96
N LYS A 95 12.59 -8.31 -2.77
CA LYS A 95 11.95 -9.56 -3.10
C LYS A 95 10.47 -9.27 -3.31
N ALA A 96 9.94 -9.75 -4.41
CA ALA A 96 8.51 -9.68 -4.66
C ALA A 96 8.09 -10.95 -5.38
N ARG A 97 7.00 -11.56 -4.91
CA ARG A 97 6.46 -12.77 -5.53
C ARG A 97 4.97 -12.60 -5.76
N PHE A 98 4.54 -12.97 -6.95
CA PHE A 98 3.13 -12.93 -7.36
C PHE A 98 2.69 -14.36 -7.55
N ARG A 99 1.97 -14.89 -6.57
CA ARG A 99 1.65 -16.31 -6.48
C ARG A 99 0.38 -16.69 -7.19
N ASN A 100 -0.59 -15.77 -7.21
CA ASN A 100 -1.89 -15.98 -7.83
C ASN A 100 -2.38 -14.68 -8.44
N PRO A 101 -3.06 -14.72 -9.59
CA PRO A 101 -3.59 -13.51 -10.21
C PRO A 101 -4.71 -12.90 -9.38
N VAL A 102 -4.70 -11.59 -9.25
CA VAL A 102 -5.76 -10.84 -8.55
C VAL A 102 -6.78 -10.42 -9.59
N ILE A 103 -7.93 -11.04 -9.55
CA ILE A 103 -8.99 -10.88 -10.54
C ILE A 103 -10.15 -10.09 -9.94
N PRO A 104 -10.60 -8.98 -10.58
CA PRO A 104 -11.78 -8.26 -10.09
C PRO A 104 -13.06 -9.08 -10.31
N ASP A 105 -14.11 -8.87 -9.52
CA ASP A 105 -14.17 -7.93 -8.40
C ASP A 105 -13.75 -8.62 -7.12
N CYS A 106 -12.89 -7.99 -6.35
CA CYS A 106 -12.45 -8.59 -5.07
C CYS A 106 -11.93 -7.50 -4.13
N LYS A 107 -11.77 -7.90 -2.87
CA LYS A 107 -11.08 -7.07 -1.88
C LYS A 107 -9.70 -7.69 -1.67
N LEU A 108 -8.67 -6.93 -1.97
CA LEU A 108 -7.29 -7.34 -1.72
C LEU A 108 -6.92 -6.84 -0.33
N ILE A 109 -6.62 -7.77 0.56
CA ILE A 109 -6.26 -7.48 1.95
C ILE A 109 -4.74 -7.45 2.04
N LEU A 110 -4.18 -6.32 2.47
CA LEU A 110 -2.74 -6.15 2.60
C LEU A 110 -2.35 -6.15 4.08
N LYS A 111 -1.47 -7.06 4.47
CA LYS A 111 -0.92 -7.08 5.83
C LYS A 111 0.49 -6.56 5.76
N ILE A 112 0.73 -5.42 6.41
CA ILE A 112 1.97 -4.67 6.34
C ILE A 112 2.67 -4.69 7.68
N GLU A 113 3.98 -4.89 7.66
CA GLU A 113 4.82 -4.88 8.85
C GLU A 113 6.08 -4.08 8.59
N ALA A 114 6.40 -3.15 9.50
CA ALA A 114 7.65 -2.42 9.45
C ALA A 114 8.75 -3.31 10.02
N ILE A 115 9.79 -3.57 9.24
CA ILE A 115 10.90 -4.42 9.68
C ILE A 115 11.92 -3.61 10.45
N ARG A 116 12.25 -2.44 9.94
CA ARG A 116 13.20 -1.53 10.58
C ARG A 116 13.17 -0.16 9.94
N SER A 117 13.74 0.82 10.63
CA SER A 117 13.95 2.14 10.07
C SER A 117 15.37 2.60 10.41
N HIS A 118 15.93 3.42 9.53
CA HIS A 118 17.24 4.01 9.73
C HIS A 118 17.27 5.38 9.06
N GLY A 119 17.20 6.43 9.87
CA GLY A 119 17.08 7.78 9.38
C GLY A 119 15.78 7.98 8.61
N ARG A 120 15.90 8.32 7.32
CA ARG A 120 14.74 8.53 6.43
C ARG A 120 14.34 7.27 5.68
N VAL A 121 15.05 6.17 5.89
CA VAL A 121 14.81 4.92 5.18
C VAL A 121 14.03 3.96 6.06
N TRP A 122 12.92 3.45 5.52
CA TRP A 122 12.07 2.47 6.19
C TRP A 122 12.04 1.20 5.37
N LYS A 123 12.15 0.07 6.03
CA LYS A 123 12.04 -1.23 5.39
C LYS A 123 10.81 -1.96 5.89
N TYR A 124 10.05 -2.51 4.96
CA TYR A 124 8.77 -3.15 5.24
C TYR A 124 8.66 -4.50 4.58
N LYS A 125 7.72 -5.29 5.08
CA LYS A 125 7.28 -6.49 4.38
C LYS A 125 5.76 -6.48 4.30
N GLY A 126 5.22 -7.06 3.23
CA GLY A 126 3.78 -7.11 3.02
C GLY A 126 3.36 -8.44 2.45
N GLU A 127 2.14 -8.82 2.77
CA GLU A 127 1.47 -9.99 2.23
C GLU A 127 0.08 -9.58 1.79
N ALA A 128 -0.35 -10.05 0.61
CA ALA A 128 -1.65 -9.72 0.03
C ALA A 128 -2.50 -10.97 -0.07
N PHE A 129 -3.76 -10.85 0.33
CA PHE A 129 -4.71 -11.98 0.38
C PHE A 129 -6.04 -11.62 -0.28
N VAL A 130 -6.65 -12.61 -0.92
CA VAL A 130 -8.05 -12.58 -1.32
C VAL A 130 -8.68 -13.86 -0.76
N ASP A 131 -9.71 -13.71 0.08
CA ASP A 131 -10.40 -14.85 0.72
C ASP A 131 -9.42 -15.84 1.36
N ASP A 132 -8.49 -15.31 2.16
CA ASP A 132 -7.47 -16.07 2.88
C ASP A 132 -6.42 -16.77 2.01
N LYS A 133 -6.48 -16.56 0.69
CA LYS A 133 -5.47 -17.11 -0.21
C LYS A 133 -4.40 -16.05 -0.46
N LYS A 134 -3.13 -16.42 -0.26
CA LYS A 134 -2.03 -15.49 -0.49
C LYS A 134 -1.83 -15.26 -1.99
N MET A 135 -1.96 -14.02 -2.41
CA MET A 135 -1.83 -13.63 -3.81
C MET A 135 -0.43 -13.11 -4.13
N ALA A 136 0.19 -12.42 -3.17
CA ALA A 136 1.51 -11.83 -3.37
C ALA A 136 2.18 -11.54 -2.03
N ASP A 137 3.49 -11.38 -2.06
CA ASP A 137 4.26 -10.88 -0.93
C ASP A 137 5.47 -10.12 -1.43
N ALA A 138 6.00 -9.22 -0.60
CA ALA A 138 7.14 -8.41 -0.96
C ALA A 138 7.89 -7.87 0.25
N ILE A 139 9.17 -7.56 0.05
CA ILE A 139 10.00 -6.83 0.99
C ILE A 139 10.57 -5.66 0.22
N TRP A 140 10.41 -4.44 0.75
CA TRP A 140 10.82 -3.23 0.04
C TRP A 140 11.30 -2.17 1.02
N SER A 141 11.97 -1.17 0.47
CA SER A 141 12.43 0.00 1.23
C SER A 141 11.88 1.26 0.59
N ALA A 142 11.57 2.23 1.43
CA ALA A 142 11.08 3.53 1.00
C ALA A 142 11.83 4.62 1.76
N THR A 143 11.88 5.81 1.18
CA THR A 143 12.48 6.98 1.82
C THR A 143 11.47 8.12 1.85
N ILE A 144 11.58 8.92 2.91
CA ILE A 144 10.75 10.11 3.08
C ILE A 144 11.63 11.31 2.76
N VAL A 145 11.19 12.15 1.83
CA VAL A 145 11.94 13.32 1.38
C VAL A 145 11.09 14.59 1.48
N ASP A 146 11.74 15.73 1.57
CA ASP A 146 11.06 17.00 1.60
C ASP A 146 10.47 17.33 0.24
N ARG A 147 9.26 17.89 0.25
CA ARG A 147 8.63 18.42 -0.95
C ARG A 147 9.30 19.74 -1.31
N LYS A 148 9.70 19.88 -2.56
CA LYS A 148 10.30 21.11 -3.07
C LYS A 148 9.23 22.08 -3.53
#